data_4e41499c8a6e254b490150e0ec7e853e
#
_entry.id   4e41499c8a6e254b490150e0ec7e853e
#
_cell.length_a   1.000
_cell.length_b   1.000
_cell.length_c   1.000
_cell.angle_alpha   90.00
_cell.angle_beta   90.00
_cell.angle_gamma   90.00
#
_symmetry.space_group_name_H-M   'P 1'
#
loop_
_entity.id
_entity.type
_entity.pdbx_description
1 polymer ?
#
loop_
_entity_poly.entity_id
_entity_poly.type
_entity_poly.pdbx_seq_one_letter_code
_entity_poly.pdbx_strand_id
1 'polypeptide(L)'
;VHRRYEHINIPTEVIRTLVVISETGSFTKAGEKLGLTQSAISAQVKRLQVLSGSALFEKIGGGHQLTARGKIILGHARKLLEANDQILAISGGAHDSQVIRLGISPLFIDEFLSLWKPDPNGPHVSIQCDMPSDLAKTLLDGYLDVALLFNPPSEVGDLLGAWQEEFVWVRSPEFVLSPGLPLPVISWPGTQTDTPFINALEHAGIGYSVVFSSSDLHARLTAAAHGLGLMALPQRKIDGRLVVATEYYLPRIKPMQVGIAIRRGLEHKVVESIAAKLRMLAPTQPLKLTTQRGHRSSRDIKRK
;
A
#
# COMPACT_ATOMS: atom_id res chain seq x y z
N VAL A 1 -2.45 1.34 -31.99
CA VAL A 1 -2.39 2.58 -31.21
C VAL A 1 -2.12 3.73 -32.18
N HIS A 2 -3.11 4.59 -32.43
CA HIS A 2 -2.91 5.80 -33.23
C HIS A 2 -1.99 6.77 -32.51
N ARG A 3 -0.76 6.92 -32.94
CA ARG A 3 0.21 7.89 -32.41
C ARG A 3 -0.13 9.29 -32.94
N ARG A 4 -1.00 9.98 -32.23
CA ARG A 4 -1.45 11.34 -32.57
C ARG A 4 -0.32 12.40 -32.55
N TYR A 5 0.86 12.04 -32.00
CA TYR A 5 1.98 12.96 -31.74
C TYR A 5 3.33 12.36 -32.17
N GLU A 6 3.37 11.65 -33.30
CA GLU A 6 4.58 10.91 -33.76
C GLU A 6 5.83 11.79 -33.94
N HIS A 7 5.64 13.08 -34.17
CA HIS A 7 6.73 14.03 -34.41
C HIS A 7 6.94 15.06 -33.28
N ILE A 8 6.17 14.97 -32.18
CA ILE A 8 6.28 15.91 -31.07
C ILE A 8 6.98 15.20 -29.91
N ASN A 9 8.19 15.67 -29.56
CA ASN A 9 8.94 15.17 -28.43
C ASN A 9 9.09 16.26 -27.37
N ILE A 10 8.87 15.91 -26.11
CA ILE A 10 9.13 16.78 -24.95
C ILE A 10 10.42 16.31 -24.30
N PRO A 11 11.51 17.10 -24.38
CA PRO A 11 12.79 16.75 -23.78
C PRO A 11 12.67 16.64 -22.24
N THR A 12 13.36 15.67 -21.66
CA THR A 12 13.30 15.42 -20.21
C THR A 12 13.84 16.58 -19.36
N GLU A 13 14.80 17.36 -19.88
CA GLU A 13 15.30 18.57 -19.21
C GLU A 13 14.21 19.64 -19.07
N VAL A 14 13.31 19.77 -20.05
CA VAL A 14 12.17 20.70 -20.01
C VAL A 14 11.13 20.25 -18.99
N ILE A 15 10.91 18.95 -18.88
CA ILE A 15 10.04 18.33 -17.89
C ILE A 15 10.61 18.53 -16.48
N ARG A 16 11.93 18.32 -16.31
CA ARG A 16 12.63 18.52 -15.03
C ARG A 16 12.50 19.96 -14.54
N THR A 17 12.59 20.92 -15.44
CA THR A 17 12.40 22.34 -15.11
C THR A 17 11.03 22.63 -14.53
N LEU A 18 9.95 22.08 -15.09
CA LEU A 18 8.58 22.23 -14.54
C LEU A 18 8.49 21.68 -13.10
N VAL A 19 9.05 20.50 -12.87
CA VAL A 19 9.04 19.85 -11.53
C VAL A 19 9.81 20.71 -10.52
N VAL A 20 11.04 21.16 -10.85
CA VAL A 20 11.86 21.96 -9.95
C VAL A 20 11.23 23.33 -9.66
N ILE A 21 10.58 23.98 -10.63
CA ILE A 21 9.84 25.23 -10.37
C ILE A 21 8.68 24.97 -9.40
N SER A 22 7.97 23.86 -9.55
CA SER A 22 6.85 23.52 -8.64
C SER A 22 7.28 23.29 -7.21
N GLU A 23 8.51 22.79 -6.99
CA GLU A 23 9.11 22.56 -5.67
C GLU A 23 9.66 23.84 -5.05
N THR A 24 10.31 24.68 -5.84
CA THR A 24 10.98 25.89 -5.36
C THR A 24 10.07 27.11 -5.30
N GLY A 25 8.94 27.09 -6.01
CA GLY A 25 8.00 28.21 -6.15
C GLY A 25 8.57 29.41 -6.92
N SER A 26 9.79 29.31 -7.49
CA SER A 26 10.52 30.43 -8.09
C SER A 26 11.34 30.00 -9.29
N PHE A 27 11.23 30.76 -10.38
CA PHE A 27 12.05 30.56 -11.59
C PHE A 27 13.54 30.78 -11.32
N THR A 28 13.88 31.76 -10.46
CA THR A 28 15.27 32.05 -10.08
C THR A 28 15.86 30.90 -9.27
N LYS A 29 15.17 30.48 -8.20
CA LYS A 29 15.63 29.34 -7.38
C LYS A 29 15.70 28.04 -8.18
N ALA A 30 14.81 27.84 -9.14
CA ALA A 30 14.86 26.69 -10.02
C ALA A 30 16.12 26.74 -10.91
N GLY A 31 16.48 27.93 -11.41
CA GLY A 31 17.71 28.15 -12.16
C GLY A 31 18.94 27.80 -11.34
N GLU A 32 19.05 28.30 -10.12
CA GLU A 32 20.11 27.95 -9.18
C GLU A 32 20.24 26.46 -8.94
N LYS A 33 19.10 25.78 -8.67
CA LYS A 33 19.08 24.32 -8.42
C LYS A 33 19.49 23.51 -9.66
N LEU A 34 19.19 24.00 -10.88
CA LEU A 34 19.49 23.30 -12.14
C LEU A 34 20.80 23.76 -12.80
N GLY A 35 21.50 24.72 -12.23
CA GLY A 35 22.69 25.31 -12.85
C GLY A 35 22.39 26.10 -14.13
N LEU A 36 21.20 26.69 -14.25
CA LEU A 36 20.71 27.42 -15.40
C LEU A 36 20.38 28.85 -15.07
N THR A 37 20.48 29.76 -16.09
CA THR A 37 20.03 31.13 -15.92
C THR A 37 18.51 31.21 -15.85
N GLN A 38 17.98 32.23 -15.19
CA GLN A 38 16.52 32.46 -15.11
C GLN A 38 15.90 32.64 -16.52
N SER A 39 16.62 33.19 -17.48
CA SER A 39 16.18 33.31 -18.87
C SER A 39 16.07 31.95 -19.56
N ALA A 40 17.00 31.03 -19.30
CA ALA A 40 16.95 29.65 -19.82
C ALA A 40 15.75 28.90 -19.22
N ILE A 41 15.51 29.03 -17.91
CA ILE A 41 14.33 28.45 -17.24
C ILE A 41 13.04 28.97 -17.89
N SER A 42 12.92 30.27 -18.10
CA SER A 42 11.76 30.89 -18.75
C SER A 42 11.56 30.40 -20.19
N ALA A 43 12.64 30.23 -20.95
CA ALA A 43 12.58 29.67 -22.29
C ALA A 43 12.10 28.22 -22.30
N GLN A 44 12.57 27.38 -21.37
CA GLN A 44 12.13 25.98 -21.24
C GLN A 44 10.65 25.90 -20.86
N VAL A 45 10.19 26.73 -19.92
CA VAL A 45 8.75 26.81 -19.57
C VAL A 45 7.91 27.22 -20.78
N LYS A 46 8.33 28.26 -21.52
CA LYS A 46 7.65 28.71 -22.72
C LYS A 46 7.57 27.59 -23.78
N ARG A 47 8.68 26.85 -23.97
CA ARG A 47 8.73 25.70 -24.87
C ARG A 47 7.70 24.62 -24.45
N LEU A 48 7.63 24.29 -23.15
CA LEU A 48 6.67 23.31 -22.65
C LEU A 48 5.22 23.77 -22.81
N GLN A 49 4.95 25.07 -22.60
CA GLN A 49 3.62 25.65 -22.83
C GLN A 49 3.19 25.58 -24.30
N VAL A 50 4.12 25.83 -25.23
CA VAL A 50 3.86 25.68 -26.67
C VAL A 50 3.57 24.23 -27.02
N LEU A 51 4.40 23.27 -26.54
CA LEU A 51 4.24 21.85 -26.82
C LEU A 51 2.94 21.27 -26.20
N SER A 52 2.54 21.77 -25.02
CA SER A 52 1.31 21.34 -24.33
C SER A 52 0.05 22.08 -24.80
N GLY A 53 0.22 23.12 -25.60
CA GLY A 53 -0.89 23.94 -26.10
C GLY A 53 -1.63 24.73 -25.00
N SER A 54 -0.99 25.00 -23.84
CA SER A 54 -1.64 25.67 -22.74
C SER A 54 -0.65 26.39 -21.79
N ALA A 55 -1.13 27.47 -21.16
CA ALA A 55 -0.42 28.11 -20.07
C ALA A 55 -0.30 27.16 -18.87
N LEU A 56 0.91 26.98 -18.34
CA LEU A 56 1.19 26.14 -17.19
C LEU A 56 1.25 26.94 -15.89
N PHE A 57 1.55 28.23 -15.99
CA PHE A 57 1.66 29.13 -14.86
C PHE A 57 0.83 30.39 -15.10
N GLU A 58 0.29 30.91 -14.02
CA GLU A 58 -0.40 32.21 -13.93
C GLU A 58 0.24 33.08 -12.87
N LYS A 59 0.16 34.41 -13.02
CA LYS A 59 0.66 35.35 -12.03
C LYS A 59 -0.39 35.65 -10.99
N ILE A 60 -0.12 35.31 -9.74
CA ILE A 60 -0.98 35.60 -8.59
C ILE A 60 -0.11 36.20 -7.48
N GLY A 61 -0.49 37.38 -6.99
CA GLY A 61 0.16 38.00 -5.84
C GLY A 61 1.66 38.27 -5.99
N GLY A 62 2.14 38.54 -7.22
CA GLY A 62 3.56 38.77 -7.51
C GLY A 62 4.40 37.50 -7.72
N GLY A 63 3.83 36.32 -7.58
CA GLY A 63 4.47 35.03 -7.83
C GLY A 63 3.89 34.29 -9.05
N HIS A 64 4.45 33.13 -9.34
CA HIS A 64 3.94 32.22 -10.38
C HIS A 64 3.31 31.00 -9.72
N GLN A 65 2.02 30.72 -10.01
CA GLN A 65 1.33 29.53 -9.56
C GLN A 65 0.95 28.66 -10.74
N LEU A 66 0.86 27.36 -10.50
CA LEU A 66 0.41 26.41 -11.54
C LEU A 66 -1.09 26.59 -11.80
N THR A 67 -1.43 26.71 -13.09
CA THR A 67 -2.83 26.60 -13.55
C THR A 67 -3.39 25.20 -13.24
N ALA A 68 -4.72 25.03 -13.29
CA ALA A 68 -5.35 23.70 -13.17
C ALA A 68 -4.74 22.69 -14.18
N ARG A 69 -4.50 23.15 -15.40
CA ARG A 69 -3.87 22.32 -16.45
C ARG A 69 -2.38 22.07 -16.17
N GLY A 70 -1.66 23.05 -15.60
CA GLY A 70 -0.30 22.92 -15.13
C GLY A 70 -0.14 21.83 -14.05
N LYS A 71 -1.11 21.74 -13.12
CA LYS A 71 -1.12 20.69 -12.07
C LYS A 71 -1.28 19.29 -12.67
N ILE A 72 -2.16 19.11 -13.67
CA ILE A 72 -2.33 17.83 -14.37
C ILE A 72 -1.04 17.45 -15.09
N ILE A 73 -0.45 18.39 -15.85
CA ILE A 73 0.80 18.16 -16.58
C ILE A 73 1.96 17.87 -15.61
N LEU A 74 2.02 18.53 -14.45
CA LEU A 74 3.00 18.23 -13.41
C LEU A 74 2.90 16.78 -12.92
N GLY A 75 1.69 16.26 -12.73
CA GLY A 75 1.48 14.86 -12.36
C GLY A 75 2.08 13.89 -13.40
N HIS A 76 1.87 14.16 -14.67
CA HIS A 76 2.47 13.36 -15.76
C HIS A 76 3.99 13.60 -15.89
N ALA A 77 4.46 14.82 -15.66
CA ALA A 77 5.88 15.18 -15.66
C ALA A 77 6.68 14.37 -14.64
N ARG A 78 6.16 14.25 -13.42
CA ARG A 78 6.80 13.43 -12.37
C ARG A 78 6.91 11.97 -12.77
N LYS A 79 5.84 11.37 -13.31
CA LYS A 79 5.84 9.99 -13.80
C LYS A 79 6.84 9.77 -14.93
N LEU A 80 6.98 10.73 -15.85
CA LEU A 80 7.92 10.65 -16.96
C LEU A 80 9.36 10.70 -16.46
N LEU A 81 9.69 11.61 -15.52
CA LEU A 81 11.03 11.67 -14.93
C LEU A 81 11.35 10.40 -14.13
N GLU A 82 10.39 9.88 -13.40
CA GLU A 82 10.55 8.63 -12.67
C GLU A 82 10.86 7.46 -13.60
N ALA A 83 10.15 7.33 -14.72
CA ALA A 83 10.44 6.33 -15.75
C ALA A 83 11.83 6.55 -16.40
N ASN A 84 12.22 7.80 -16.66
CA ASN A 84 13.55 8.13 -17.14
C ASN A 84 14.64 7.71 -16.15
N ASP A 85 14.46 8.02 -14.87
CA ASP A 85 15.43 7.68 -13.83
C ASP A 85 15.52 6.15 -13.62
N GLN A 86 14.41 5.43 -13.81
CA GLN A 86 14.41 3.96 -13.83
C GLN A 86 15.23 3.39 -14.98
N ILE A 87 15.10 3.95 -16.18
CA ILE A 87 15.90 3.53 -17.36
C ILE A 87 17.39 3.76 -17.06
N LEU A 88 17.75 4.91 -16.50
CA LEU A 88 19.12 5.23 -16.15
C LEU A 88 19.67 4.31 -15.05
N ALA A 89 18.87 3.96 -14.06
CA ALA A 89 19.24 3.01 -13.00
C ALA A 89 19.53 1.60 -13.54
N ILE A 90 18.76 1.12 -14.53
CA ILE A 90 19.00 -0.17 -15.19
C ILE A 90 20.31 -0.15 -15.99
N SER A 91 20.67 1.02 -16.54
CA SER A 91 21.86 1.17 -17.38
C SER A 91 23.17 1.27 -16.61
N GLY A 92 23.16 1.10 -15.28
CA GLY A 92 24.39 1.14 -14.47
C GLY A 92 25.02 2.52 -14.32
N GLY A 93 24.26 3.58 -14.59
CA GLY A 93 24.69 4.95 -14.34
C GLY A 93 24.89 5.17 -12.85
N ALA A 94 26.12 5.41 -12.44
CA ALA A 94 26.51 5.67 -11.07
C ALA A 94 25.75 6.88 -10.51
N HIS A 95 24.67 6.63 -9.77
CA HIS A 95 24.13 7.59 -8.83
C HIS A 95 24.29 7.06 -7.41
N ASP A 96 25.10 7.75 -6.70
CA ASP A 96 25.51 7.64 -5.32
C ASP A 96 24.35 7.94 -4.38
N SER A 97 23.36 7.10 -4.35
CA SER A 97 22.34 6.85 -3.32
C SER A 97 21.13 6.17 -3.97
N GLN A 98 21.22 4.86 -4.07
CA GLN A 98 20.10 4.04 -4.54
C GLN A 98 18.97 4.14 -3.52
N VAL A 99 17.93 4.89 -3.84
CA VAL A 99 16.70 4.93 -3.04
C VAL A 99 15.94 3.63 -3.32
N ILE A 100 15.77 2.81 -2.30
CA ILE A 100 14.93 1.60 -2.39
C ILE A 100 13.50 1.97 -2.04
N ARG A 101 12.56 1.66 -2.92
CA ARG A 101 11.14 1.96 -2.76
C ARG A 101 10.42 0.71 -2.26
N LEU A 102 10.00 0.78 -1.00
CA LEU A 102 9.29 -0.30 -0.30
C LEU A 102 7.80 -0.04 -0.28
N GLY A 103 7.00 -1.00 -0.77
CA GLY A 103 5.55 -1.04 -0.60
C GLY A 103 5.13 -1.94 0.57
N ILE A 104 4.27 -1.46 1.46
CA ILE A 104 3.80 -2.24 2.60
C ILE A 104 2.33 -1.97 2.90
N SER A 105 1.56 -3.02 3.21
CA SER A 105 0.15 -2.89 3.61
C SER A 105 0.01 -2.26 4.99
N PRO A 106 -1.07 -1.47 5.24
CA PRO A 106 -1.41 -0.96 6.56
C PRO A 106 -1.48 -2.03 7.66
N LEU A 107 -1.77 -3.28 7.30
CA LEU A 107 -1.80 -4.40 8.25
C LEU A 107 -0.43 -4.75 8.83
N PHE A 108 0.69 -4.35 8.21
CA PHE A 108 2.04 -4.71 8.64
C PHE A 108 2.90 -3.50 9.00
N ILE A 109 2.42 -2.28 8.76
CA ILE A 109 3.26 -1.08 8.88
C ILE A 109 3.79 -0.87 10.31
N ASP A 110 2.97 -1.10 11.33
CA ASP A 110 3.34 -0.87 12.72
C ASP A 110 4.48 -1.80 13.15
N GLU A 111 4.34 -3.11 12.87
CA GLU A 111 5.37 -4.09 13.18
C GLU A 111 6.64 -3.83 12.39
N PHE A 112 6.50 -3.51 11.11
CA PHE A 112 7.65 -3.18 10.29
C PHE A 112 8.41 -1.97 10.83
N LEU A 113 7.72 -0.88 11.14
CA LEU A 113 8.34 0.33 11.68
C LEU A 113 8.95 0.10 13.06
N SER A 114 8.41 -0.81 13.88
CA SER A 114 9.02 -1.20 15.16
C SER A 114 10.37 -1.89 14.99
N LEU A 115 10.55 -2.62 13.89
CA LEU A 115 11.79 -3.30 13.53
C LEU A 115 12.72 -2.43 12.67
N TRP A 116 12.17 -1.38 12.07
CA TRP A 116 12.90 -0.52 11.16
C TRP A 116 13.76 0.48 11.92
N LYS A 117 15.07 0.42 11.67
CA LYS A 117 16.00 1.47 12.07
C LYS A 117 16.74 1.93 10.83
N PRO A 118 16.64 3.22 10.45
CA PRO A 118 17.43 3.75 9.35
C PRO A 118 18.91 3.50 9.59
N ASP A 119 19.59 3.00 8.58
CA ASP A 119 21.05 2.86 8.61
C ASP A 119 21.63 4.13 7.96
N PRO A 120 22.40 4.95 8.70
CA PRO A 120 23.00 6.15 8.12
C PRO A 120 23.96 5.89 6.95
N ASN A 121 24.53 4.69 6.90
CA ASN A 121 25.46 4.24 5.84
C ASN A 121 24.79 3.28 4.83
N GLY A 122 23.52 2.97 5.04
CA GLY A 122 22.77 2.07 4.19
C GLY A 122 22.05 2.80 3.05
N PRO A 123 21.36 2.05 2.18
CA PRO A 123 20.57 2.63 1.12
C PRO A 123 19.43 3.48 1.70
N HIS A 124 19.13 4.58 1.05
CA HIS A 124 17.97 5.39 1.39
C HIS A 124 16.69 4.61 1.06
N VAL A 125 15.75 4.49 2.01
CA VAL A 125 14.50 3.76 1.80
C VAL A 125 13.32 4.71 1.83
N SER A 126 12.54 4.68 0.75
CA SER A 126 11.24 5.34 0.66
C SER A 126 10.15 4.31 0.91
N ILE A 127 9.27 4.55 1.88
CA ILE A 127 8.20 3.62 2.25
C ILE A 127 6.86 4.17 1.78
N GLN A 128 6.16 3.38 0.98
CA GLN A 128 4.78 3.63 0.55
C GLN A 128 3.85 2.66 1.28
N CYS A 129 2.90 3.20 2.04
CA CYS A 129 1.87 2.40 2.69
C CYS A 129 0.57 2.52 1.91
N ASP A 130 0.09 1.41 1.33
CA ASP A 130 -1.10 1.42 0.49
C ASP A 130 -1.79 0.06 0.46
N MET A 131 -2.91 -0.04 -0.27
CA MET A 131 -3.66 -1.27 -0.40
C MET A 131 -2.88 -2.33 -1.18
N PRO A 132 -3.04 -3.63 -0.84
CA PRO A 132 -2.31 -4.71 -1.50
C PRO A 132 -2.45 -4.75 -3.02
N SER A 133 -3.63 -4.45 -3.57
CA SER A 133 -3.87 -4.37 -5.01
C SER A 133 -3.06 -3.27 -5.69
N ASP A 134 -3.01 -2.10 -5.05
CA ASP A 134 -2.31 -0.93 -5.58
C ASP A 134 -0.79 -1.12 -5.48
N LEU A 135 -0.31 -1.72 -4.36
CA LEU A 135 1.09 -2.09 -4.20
C LEU A 135 1.54 -3.12 -5.25
N ALA A 136 0.72 -4.14 -5.54
CA ALA A 136 1.04 -5.14 -6.56
C ALA A 136 1.15 -4.48 -7.96
N LYS A 137 0.20 -3.62 -8.30
CA LYS A 137 0.24 -2.88 -9.56
C LYS A 137 1.46 -1.96 -9.62
N THR A 138 1.72 -1.20 -8.57
CA THR A 138 2.85 -0.26 -8.49
C THR A 138 4.20 -0.98 -8.60
N LEU A 139 4.31 -2.21 -8.03
CA LEU A 139 5.48 -3.07 -8.17
C LEU A 139 5.65 -3.56 -9.62
N LEU A 140 4.56 -4.04 -10.25
CA LEU A 140 4.58 -4.52 -11.64
C LEU A 140 4.89 -3.39 -12.63
N ASP A 141 4.38 -2.19 -12.37
CA ASP A 141 4.66 -0.99 -13.17
C ASP A 141 6.10 -0.43 -12.91
N GLY A 142 6.86 -1.02 -11.97
CA GLY A 142 8.26 -0.67 -11.69
C GLY A 142 8.44 0.55 -10.78
N TYR A 143 7.38 1.06 -10.16
CA TYR A 143 7.44 2.19 -9.21
C TYR A 143 7.80 1.78 -7.79
N LEU A 144 7.76 0.49 -7.47
CA LEU A 144 8.32 -0.09 -6.25
C LEU A 144 9.45 -1.05 -6.59
N ASP A 145 10.40 -1.22 -5.68
CA ASP A 145 11.52 -2.14 -5.80
C ASP A 145 11.25 -3.44 -5.04
N VAL A 146 10.60 -3.33 -3.88
CA VAL A 146 10.16 -4.46 -3.06
C VAL A 146 8.78 -4.16 -2.48
N ALA A 147 7.94 -5.18 -2.35
CA ALA A 147 6.62 -5.04 -1.73
C ALA A 147 6.25 -6.25 -0.89
N LEU A 148 5.57 -6.00 0.23
CA LEU A 148 4.91 -7.03 1.03
C LEU A 148 3.44 -7.12 0.61
N LEU A 149 3.08 -8.21 -0.05
CA LEU A 149 1.79 -8.39 -0.71
C LEU A 149 0.98 -9.53 -0.08
N PHE A 150 -0.34 -9.34 0.02
CA PHE A 150 -1.29 -10.44 0.23
C PHE A 150 -1.64 -11.09 -1.10
N ASN A 151 -1.65 -12.43 -1.12
CA ASN A 151 -1.96 -13.22 -2.32
C ASN A 151 -1.29 -12.64 -3.57
N PRO A 152 0.07 -12.58 -3.57
CA PRO A 152 0.80 -11.94 -4.66
C PRO A 152 0.41 -12.58 -5.99
N PRO A 153 0.12 -11.78 -7.03
CA PRO A 153 -0.23 -12.30 -8.34
C PRO A 153 0.97 -13.01 -8.97
N SER A 154 0.73 -14.01 -9.81
CA SER A 154 1.77 -14.80 -10.49
C SER A 154 2.72 -13.95 -11.33
N GLU A 155 2.27 -12.80 -11.78
CA GLU A 155 3.02 -11.86 -12.60
C GLU A 155 4.20 -11.21 -11.86
N VAL A 156 4.19 -11.17 -10.52
CA VAL A 156 5.32 -10.60 -9.75
C VAL A 156 6.57 -11.49 -9.78
N GLY A 157 6.44 -12.77 -10.16
CA GLY A 157 7.56 -13.71 -10.26
C GLY A 157 7.95 -14.30 -8.91
N ASP A 158 9.28 -14.56 -8.73
CA ASP A 158 9.79 -15.19 -7.52
C ASP A 158 9.67 -14.32 -6.28
N LEU A 159 9.37 -14.96 -5.15
CA LEU A 159 9.24 -14.30 -3.86
C LEU A 159 10.52 -14.51 -3.04
N LEU A 160 11.01 -13.46 -2.39
CA LEU A 160 12.14 -13.54 -1.45
C LEU A 160 11.78 -14.20 -0.11
N GLY A 161 10.51 -14.41 0.12
CA GLY A 161 9.95 -15.09 1.28
C GLY A 161 8.45 -15.08 1.22
N ALA A 162 7.82 -16.08 1.83
CA ALA A 162 6.37 -16.17 1.91
C ALA A 162 5.95 -16.94 3.16
N TRP A 163 4.75 -16.62 3.67
CA TRP A 163 4.12 -17.35 4.79
C TRP A 163 2.60 -17.31 4.65
N GLN A 164 1.91 -18.07 5.50
CA GLN A 164 0.46 -18.01 5.62
C GLN A 164 0.08 -17.12 6.81
N GLU A 165 -0.83 -16.18 6.58
CA GLU A 165 -1.36 -15.30 7.60
C GLU A 165 -2.75 -15.76 7.99
N GLU A 166 -2.94 -16.08 9.28
CA GLU A 166 -4.21 -16.54 9.82
C GLU A 166 -5.14 -15.34 10.08
N PHE A 167 -6.34 -15.41 9.54
CA PHE A 167 -7.38 -14.41 9.77
C PHE A 167 -8.51 -15.00 10.60
N VAL A 168 -9.06 -14.17 11.46
CA VAL A 168 -10.21 -14.51 12.32
C VAL A 168 -11.27 -13.42 12.27
N TRP A 169 -12.50 -13.80 12.55
CA TRP A 169 -13.57 -12.85 12.80
C TRP A 169 -13.35 -12.17 14.15
N VAL A 170 -13.49 -10.84 14.18
CA VAL A 170 -13.37 -10.05 15.40
C VAL A 170 -14.56 -9.13 15.56
N ARG A 171 -14.85 -8.80 16.83
CA ARG A 171 -15.91 -7.88 17.24
C ARG A 171 -15.56 -7.18 18.55
N SER A 172 -16.32 -6.17 18.92
CA SER A 172 -16.29 -5.64 20.29
C SER A 172 -16.68 -6.74 21.30
N PRO A 173 -16.08 -6.75 22.51
CA PRO A 173 -16.49 -7.64 23.60
C PRO A 173 -17.99 -7.50 23.95
N GLU A 174 -18.53 -6.30 23.84
CA GLU A 174 -19.91 -5.98 24.19
C GLU A 174 -20.91 -6.26 23.07
N PHE A 175 -20.41 -6.49 21.83
CA PHE A 175 -21.26 -6.73 20.69
C PHE A 175 -21.80 -8.17 20.69
N VAL A 176 -23.14 -8.29 20.74
CA VAL A 176 -23.82 -9.58 20.73
C VAL A 176 -24.40 -9.85 19.34
N LEU A 177 -24.02 -10.99 18.77
CA LEU A 177 -24.59 -11.47 17.51
C LEU A 177 -25.97 -12.08 17.74
N SER A 178 -26.94 -11.63 16.96
CA SER A 178 -28.31 -12.15 17.01
C SER A 178 -28.51 -13.21 15.93
N PRO A 179 -28.68 -14.48 16.29
CA PRO A 179 -28.97 -15.56 15.32
C PRO A 179 -30.23 -15.26 14.51
N GLY A 180 -30.18 -15.57 13.21
CA GLY A 180 -31.32 -15.38 12.30
C GLY A 180 -31.46 -14.02 11.65
N LEU A 181 -30.62 -13.05 12.04
CA LEU A 181 -30.50 -11.77 11.35
C LEU A 181 -29.25 -11.77 10.44
N PRO A 182 -29.26 -10.98 9.35
CA PRO A 182 -28.05 -10.79 8.56
C PRO A 182 -26.90 -10.27 9.44
N LEU A 183 -25.72 -10.86 9.29
CA LEU A 183 -24.53 -10.43 10.03
C LEU A 183 -24.14 -9.01 9.66
N PRO A 184 -24.04 -8.08 10.60
CA PRO A 184 -23.50 -6.76 10.33
C PRO A 184 -21.98 -6.86 10.15
N VAL A 185 -21.50 -6.55 8.96
CA VAL A 185 -20.08 -6.68 8.57
C VAL A 185 -19.48 -5.32 8.29
N ILE A 186 -18.28 -5.11 8.81
CA ILE A 186 -17.42 -3.97 8.51
C ILE A 186 -16.42 -4.44 7.45
N SER A 187 -16.47 -3.84 6.27
CA SER A 187 -15.73 -4.31 5.12
C SER A 187 -15.34 -3.15 4.20
N TRP A 188 -14.38 -3.38 3.34
CA TRP A 188 -14.19 -2.59 2.14
C TRP A 188 -14.35 -3.52 0.93
N PRO A 189 -15.58 -3.65 0.41
CA PRO A 189 -15.92 -4.63 -0.61
C PRO A 189 -15.06 -4.52 -1.87
N GLY A 190 -14.79 -5.68 -2.49
CA GLY A 190 -14.02 -5.77 -3.73
C GLY A 190 -12.50 -5.71 -3.56
N THR A 191 -11.98 -5.65 -2.33
CA THR A 191 -10.54 -5.72 -2.09
C THR A 191 -10.04 -7.15 -1.98
N GLN A 192 -8.76 -7.37 -2.29
CA GLN A 192 -8.13 -8.69 -2.19
C GLN A 192 -8.13 -9.25 -0.76
N THR A 193 -8.15 -8.40 0.25
CA THR A 193 -8.19 -8.82 1.64
C THR A 193 -9.59 -9.12 2.14
N ASP A 194 -10.61 -8.42 1.66
CA ASP A 194 -11.99 -8.59 2.14
C ASP A 194 -12.78 -9.65 1.35
N THR A 195 -12.52 -9.80 0.05
CA THR A 195 -13.18 -10.79 -0.80
C THR A 195 -13.17 -12.22 -0.21
N PRO A 196 -12.05 -12.75 0.34
CA PRO A 196 -12.04 -14.07 0.96
C PRO A 196 -12.99 -14.22 2.15
N PHE A 197 -13.24 -13.15 2.90
CA PHE A 197 -14.12 -13.16 4.07
C PHE A 197 -15.58 -13.16 3.65
N ILE A 198 -15.92 -12.31 2.71
CA ILE A 198 -17.26 -12.25 2.14
C ILE A 198 -17.61 -13.60 1.47
N ASN A 199 -16.70 -14.13 0.67
CA ASN A 199 -16.88 -15.45 0.05
C ASN A 199 -17.06 -16.57 1.09
N ALA A 200 -16.39 -16.48 2.26
CA ALA A 200 -16.58 -17.47 3.32
C ALA A 200 -18.02 -17.45 3.87
N LEU A 201 -18.61 -16.27 4.05
CA LEU A 201 -20.02 -16.13 4.47
C LEU A 201 -20.97 -16.64 3.40
N GLU A 202 -20.75 -16.27 2.15
CA GLU A 202 -21.57 -16.70 1.02
C GLU A 202 -21.57 -18.22 0.84
N HIS A 203 -20.40 -18.85 0.89
CA HIS A 203 -20.27 -20.31 0.79
C HIS A 203 -20.91 -21.04 1.97
N ALA A 204 -20.96 -20.41 3.14
CA ALA A 204 -21.65 -20.95 4.31
C ALA A 204 -23.17 -20.68 4.29
N GLY A 205 -23.68 -19.96 3.30
CA GLY A 205 -25.10 -19.59 3.22
C GLY A 205 -25.52 -18.59 4.31
N ILE A 206 -24.58 -17.81 4.84
CA ILE A 206 -24.83 -16.86 5.93
C ILE A 206 -25.13 -15.49 5.32
N GLY A 207 -26.34 -14.99 5.56
CA GLY A 207 -26.75 -13.65 5.15
C GLY A 207 -25.95 -12.58 5.92
N TYR A 208 -25.49 -11.57 5.23
CA TYR A 208 -24.75 -10.46 5.83
C TYR A 208 -25.22 -9.11 5.27
N SER A 209 -24.90 -8.03 5.98
CA SER A 209 -25.08 -6.65 5.53
C SER A 209 -23.83 -5.84 5.85
N VAL A 210 -23.32 -5.11 4.87
CA VAL A 210 -22.19 -4.19 5.10
C VAL A 210 -22.73 -2.94 5.78
N VAL A 211 -22.46 -2.81 7.07
CA VAL A 211 -22.95 -1.68 7.91
C VAL A 211 -21.96 -0.52 7.97
N PHE A 212 -20.69 -0.77 7.66
CA PHE A 212 -19.65 0.25 7.59
C PHE A 212 -18.62 -0.13 6.52
N SER A 213 -18.26 0.83 5.68
CA SER A 213 -17.26 0.64 4.64
C SER A 213 -16.26 1.79 4.63
N SER A 214 -14.96 1.47 4.63
CA SER A 214 -13.88 2.45 4.55
C SER A 214 -12.61 1.83 4.00
N SER A 215 -11.83 2.61 3.23
CA SER A 215 -10.45 2.25 2.85
C SER A 215 -9.50 2.38 4.04
N ASP A 216 -9.80 3.22 5.00
CA ASP A 216 -9.00 3.43 6.20
C ASP A 216 -9.18 2.27 7.19
N LEU A 217 -8.08 1.54 7.45
CA LEU A 217 -8.05 0.45 8.42
C LEU A 217 -8.38 0.93 9.84
N HIS A 218 -7.88 2.10 10.23
CA HIS A 218 -8.14 2.65 11.57
C HIS A 218 -9.63 2.96 11.77
N ALA A 219 -10.29 3.53 10.76
CA ALA A 219 -11.74 3.77 10.81
C ALA A 219 -12.53 2.46 10.96
N ARG A 220 -12.15 1.39 10.23
CA ARG A 220 -12.78 0.07 10.35
C ARG A 220 -12.56 -0.56 11.73
N LEU A 221 -11.34 -0.50 12.27
CA LEU A 221 -11.03 -0.97 13.62
C LEU A 221 -11.83 -0.21 14.69
N THR A 222 -11.95 1.09 14.53
CA THR A 222 -12.74 1.94 15.43
C THR A 222 -14.23 1.57 15.36
N ALA A 223 -14.78 1.39 14.16
CA ALA A 223 -16.17 0.96 14.00
C ALA A 223 -16.43 -0.41 14.66
N ALA A 224 -15.52 -1.38 14.51
CA ALA A 224 -15.61 -2.68 15.15
C ALA A 224 -15.53 -2.58 16.68
N ALA A 225 -14.60 -1.79 17.21
CA ALA A 225 -14.44 -1.57 18.65
C ALA A 225 -15.67 -0.92 19.31
N HIS A 226 -16.40 -0.08 18.55
CA HIS A 226 -17.67 0.51 19.00
C HIS A 226 -18.90 -0.36 18.72
N GLY A 227 -18.70 -1.62 18.33
CA GLY A 227 -19.77 -2.58 18.21
C GLY A 227 -20.69 -2.40 16.98
N LEU A 228 -20.21 -1.77 15.89
CA LEU A 228 -21.02 -1.64 14.68
C LEU A 228 -21.21 -2.97 13.96
N GLY A 229 -20.27 -3.91 14.08
CA GLY A 229 -20.34 -5.20 13.41
C GLY A 229 -19.06 -6.02 13.55
N LEU A 230 -18.98 -7.09 12.76
CA LEU A 230 -17.81 -7.94 12.66
C LEU A 230 -16.88 -7.47 11.53
N MET A 231 -15.58 -7.72 11.70
CA MET A 231 -14.61 -7.65 10.62
C MET A 231 -13.65 -8.83 10.67
N ALA A 232 -12.95 -9.07 9.58
CA ALA A 232 -11.84 -10.02 9.56
C ALA A 232 -10.52 -9.31 9.80
N LEU A 233 -9.66 -9.89 10.63
CA LEU A 233 -8.38 -9.30 11.00
C LEU A 233 -7.35 -10.43 11.17
N PRO A 234 -6.06 -10.19 10.84
CA PRO A 234 -4.98 -11.10 11.23
C PRO A 234 -5.01 -11.32 12.74
N GLN A 235 -4.97 -12.58 13.19
CA GLN A 235 -5.12 -12.94 14.61
C GLN A 235 -4.14 -12.18 15.51
N ARG A 236 -2.93 -11.95 15.05
CA ARG A 236 -1.89 -11.21 15.78
C ARG A 236 -2.14 -9.69 15.90
N LYS A 237 -3.11 -9.17 15.15
CA LYS A 237 -3.49 -7.73 15.17
C LYS A 237 -4.61 -7.41 16.15
N ILE A 238 -5.08 -8.39 16.90
CA ILE A 238 -6.14 -8.17 17.88
C ILE A 238 -5.55 -7.43 19.07
N ASP A 239 -6.04 -6.24 19.30
CA ASP A 239 -5.75 -5.45 20.50
C ASP A 239 -6.87 -5.65 21.55
N GLY A 240 -6.65 -5.16 22.77
CA GLY A 240 -7.60 -5.34 23.87
C GLY A 240 -9.00 -4.72 23.66
N ARG A 241 -9.23 -4.00 22.56
CA ARG A 241 -10.53 -3.43 22.20
C ARG A 241 -11.42 -4.40 21.42
N LEU A 242 -10.82 -5.43 20.86
CA LEU A 242 -11.50 -6.44 20.04
C LEU A 242 -11.26 -7.84 20.60
N VAL A 243 -12.22 -8.70 20.40
CA VAL A 243 -12.14 -10.13 20.74
C VAL A 243 -12.42 -10.98 19.50
N VAL A 244 -11.85 -12.20 19.50
CA VAL A 244 -12.19 -13.19 18.46
C VAL A 244 -13.66 -13.57 18.60
N ALA A 245 -14.40 -13.49 17.52
CA ALA A 245 -15.77 -14.00 17.43
C ALA A 245 -15.70 -15.53 17.29
N THR A 246 -16.16 -16.25 18.34
CA THR A 246 -16.08 -17.72 18.43
C THR A 246 -17.42 -18.41 18.22
N GLU A 247 -18.40 -17.70 17.69
CA GLU A 247 -19.73 -18.21 17.39
C GLU A 247 -19.64 -19.37 16.39
N TYR A 248 -20.24 -20.51 16.75
CA TYR A 248 -20.06 -21.79 16.04
C TYR A 248 -20.54 -21.78 14.57
N TYR A 249 -21.41 -20.86 14.21
CA TYR A 249 -21.91 -20.71 12.85
C TYR A 249 -21.04 -19.82 11.94
N LEU A 250 -20.06 -19.09 12.51
CA LEU A 250 -19.14 -18.29 11.71
C LEU A 250 -18.18 -19.22 10.94
N PRO A 251 -18.07 -19.04 9.61
CA PRO A 251 -17.19 -19.87 8.82
C PRO A 251 -15.73 -19.57 9.15
N ARG A 252 -14.88 -20.59 9.05
CA ARG A 252 -13.44 -20.39 9.12
C ARG A 252 -12.98 -19.57 7.92
N ILE A 253 -12.15 -18.60 8.17
CA ILE A 253 -11.46 -17.84 7.12
C ILE A 253 -10.23 -18.63 6.70
N LYS A 254 -10.03 -18.82 5.40
CA LYS A 254 -8.82 -19.46 4.88
C LYS A 254 -7.64 -18.52 5.10
N PRO A 255 -6.48 -19.06 5.53
CA PRO A 255 -5.27 -18.27 5.61
C PRO A 255 -4.94 -17.62 4.26
N MET A 256 -4.37 -16.42 4.30
CA MET A 256 -3.90 -15.76 3.08
C MET A 256 -2.39 -15.84 2.99
N GLN A 257 -1.88 -16.11 1.80
CA GLN A 257 -0.46 -16.05 1.54
C GLN A 257 0.01 -14.59 1.63
N VAL A 258 1.08 -14.36 2.36
CA VAL A 258 1.84 -13.11 2.33
C VAL A 258 3.16 -13.39 1.64
N GLY A 259 3.55 -12.54 0.71
CA GLY A 259 4.77 -12.70 -0.07
C GLY A 259 5.60 -11.44 -0.11
N ILE A 260 6.93 -11.59 -0.02
CA ILE A 260 7.91 -10.52 -0.24
C ILE A 260 8.29 -10.57 -1.71
N ALA A 261 7.69 -9.70 -2.51
CA ALA A 261 7.90 -9.62 -3.95
C ALA A 261 8.93 -8.54 -4.29
N ILE A 262 9.74 -8.77 -5.33
CA ILE A 262 10.69 -7.79 -5.84
C ILE A 262 10.37 -7.44 -7.29
N ARG A 263 10.76 -6.25 -7.69
CA ARG A 263 10.66 -5.79 -9.07
C ARG A 263 11.50 -6.68 -9.98
N ARG A 264 10.95 -7.08 -11.12
CA ARG A 264 11.67 -7.87 -12.13
C ARG A 264 12.96 -7.18 -12.55
N GLY A 265 14.04 -7.95 -12.65
CA GLY A 265 15.36 -7.46 -13.07
C GLY A 265 16.16 -6.74 -11.97
N LEU A 266 15.62 -6.63 -10.76
CA LEU A 266 16.39 -6.10 -9.63
C LEU A 266 17.20 -7.23 -8.97
N GLU A 267 18.48 -6.98 -8.71
CA GLU A 267 19.32 -7.94 -8.00
C GLU A 267 18.89 -8.08 -6.54
N HIS A 268 18.77 -9.31 -6.05
CA HIS A 268 18.34 -9.62 -4.67
C HIS A 268 19.22 -8.95 -3.62
N LYS A 269 20.52 -8.82 -3.87
CA LYS A 269 21.49 -8.20 -2.95
C LYS A 269 21.12 -6.75 -2.58
N VAL A 270 20.52 -6.03 -3.51
CA VAL A 270 20.15 -4.62 -3.31
C VAL A 270 19.08 -4.46 -2.24
N VAL A 271 18.15 -5.40 -2.15
CA VAL A 271 17.01 -5.35 -1.23
C VAL A 271 17.13 -6.33 -0.06
N GLU A 272 18.22 -7.10 0.04
CA GLU A 272 18.35 -8.18 1.03
C GLU A 272 18.21 -7.70 2.48
N SER A 273 18.77 -6.54 2.83
CA SER A 273 18.65 -5.97 4.16
C SER A 273 17.19 -5.65 4.54
N ILE A 274 16.38 -5.21 3.57
CA ILE A 274 14.96 -4.94 3.74
C ILE A 274 14.18 -6.24 3.78
N ALA A 275 14.48 -7.16 2.87
CA ALA A 275 13.85 -8.47 2.81
C ALA A 275 14.07 -9.27 4.11
N ALA A 276 15.25 -9.20 4.70
CA ALA A 276 15.53 -9.80 6.01
C ALA A 276 14.62 -9.25 7.12
N LYS A 277 14.41 -7.93 7.15
CA LYS A 277 13.49 -7.31 8.12
C LYS A 277 12.03 -7.68 7.85
N LEU A 278 11.62 -7.76 6.58
CA LEU A 278 10.28 -8.20 6.21
C LEU A 278 10.04 -9.67 6.59
N ARG A 279 11.05 -10.56 6.46
CA ARG A 279 10.95 -11.96 6.91
C ARG A 279 10.73 -12.09 8.42
N MET A 280 11.20 -11.12 9.22
CA MET A 280 10.94 -11.11 10.67
C MET A 280 9.47 -10.86 11.01
N LEU A 281 8.66 -10.39 10.06
CA LEU A 281 7.22 -10.26 10.21
C LEU A 281 6.48 -11.61 10.07
N ALA A 282 7.14 -12.64 9.55
CA ALA A 282 6.55 -13.97 9.50
C ALA A 282 6.30 -14.51 10.91
N PRO A 283 5.15 -15.18 11.16
CA PRO A 283 4.86 -15.76 12.47
C PRO A 283 5.90 -16.82 12.82
N THR A 284 6.46 -16.75 14.02
CA THR A 284 7.53 -17.64 14.52
C THR A 284 7.08 -19.09 14.75
N GLN A 285 5.76 -19.32 14.86
CA GLN A 285 5.13 -20.66 14.89
C GLN A 285 3.67 -20.54 14.41
N PRO A 286 3.09 -21.60 13.79
CA PRO A 286 1.66 -21.63 13.58
C PRO A 286 0.97 -21.61 14.95
N LEU A 287 0.20 -20.56 15.22
CA LEU A 287 -0.59 -20.43 16.46
C LEU A 287 -1.54 -21.63 16.55
N LYS A 288 -1.26 -22.54 17.50
CA LYS A 288 -2.18 -23.62 17.84
C LYS A 288 -3.45 -22.97 18.39
N LEU A 289 -4.57 -23.14 17.72
CA LEU A 289 -5.88 -22.80 18.25
C LEU A 289 -6.06 -23.57 19.57
N THR A 290 -5.95 -22.89 20.70
CA THR A 290 -6.30 -23.46 21.99
C THR A 290 -7.82 -23.54 22.06
N THR A 291 -8.37 -24.68 21.62
CA THR A 291 -9.74 -25.04 21.92
C THR A 291 -9.84 -25.22 23.43
N GLN A 292 -10.31 -24.23 24.15
CA GLN A 292 -10.78 -24.43 25.51
C GLN A 292 -11.98 -25.38 25.44
N ARG A 293 -11.71 -26.67 25.58
CA ARG A 293 -12.74 -27.66 25.91
C ARG A 293 -13.23 -27.29 27.30
N GLY A 294 -14.46 -26.78 27.37
CA GLY A 294 -15.17 -26.59 28.61
C GLY A 294 -15.20 -27.91 29.38
N HIS A 295 -14.53 -27.92 30.50
CA HIS A 295 -14.63 -29.01 31.49
C HIS A 295 -16.05 -29.00 32.02
N ARG A 296 -16.93 -29.83 31.44
CA ARG A 296 -18.18 -30.26 32.11
C ARG A 296 -17.76 -31.25 33.20
N SER A 297 -17.67 -30.75 34.41
CA SER A 297 -17.64 -31.55 35.62
C SER A 297 -18.96 -32.32 35.72
N SER A 298 -18.92 -33.60 35.43
CA SER A 298 -19.97 -34.55 35.86
C SER A 298 -19.87 -34.75 37.34
N ARG A 299 -20.70 -34.02 38.11
CA ARG A 299 -20.95 -34.37 39.50
C ARG A 299 -21.99 -35.47 39.56
N ASP A 300 -21.55 -36.60 40.08
CA ASP A 300 -22.31 -37.77 40.50
C ASP A 300 -23.62 -37.43 41.22
N ILE A 301 -24.72 -37.94 40.67
CA ILE A 301 -25.93 -38.17 41.42
C ILE A 301 -25.87 -39.62 41.90
N LYS A 302 -25.35 -39.86 43.10
CA LYS A 302 -25.64 -41.09 43.85
C LYS A 302 -26.93 -40.91 44.62
N ARG A 303 -27.82 -41.85 44.33
CA ARG A 303 -29.10 -42.09 45.06
C ARG A 303 -28.92 -42.28 46.55
N LYS A 304 -29.78 -41.69 47.30
CA LYS A 304 -30.63 -42.44 48.25
C LYS A 304 -32.02 -41.80 48.31
#